data_b1f1941bfad98f76ce276fa167278086
#
_entry.id   b1f1941bfad98f76ce276fa167278086
#
_cell.length_a   1.000
_cell.length_b   1.000
_cell.length_c   1.000
_cell.angle_alpha   90.00
_cell.angle_beta   90.00
_cell.angle_gamma   90.00
#
_symmetry.space_group_name_H-M   'P 1'
#
loop_
_entity.id
_entity.type
_entity.pdbx_description
1 polymer ?
#
loop_
_entity_poly.entity_id
_entity_poly.type
_entity_poly.pdbx_seq_one_letter_code
_entity_poly.pdbx_strand_id
1 'polypeptide(L)'
;MRTRQPHPRPLALPHQGGGRVWGFPWWFSIWLFISLTPLVVKDLGAAQIRDDLGQEVSLAVPPQRIVSLYGGLTEVLAALGLADKLVAGIQGDNRLANLPRVGTHLQPNVEMILALKPDLVVQGGVAKGLPALRKLEAEGVPVAMFAPHDFPGLFSMIRRLGALTARSEAAASLIREMEDHLAQTARRLQGLRPVRVFFEVRYLNLLAAGRGSMVNDIITRAGGVNVVESPQELTRFDLEALLHADPEVYVIQQGPMNKSPEDIYSRPYFKELRAVKARRVLLVDEGLFSHPGPRSAAAVEQLARFLHPEVWEDHK
;
A
#
# COMPACT_ATOMS: atom_id res chain seq x y z
N MET A 1 77.80 27.98 -29.11
CA MET A 1 78.09 29.38 -29.45
C MET A 1 77.36 30.22 -28.43
N ARG A 2 78.06 30.74 -27.41
CA ARG A 2 78.61 32.12 -27.28
C ARG A 2 77.50 33.15 -27.59
N THR A 3 77.08 34.13 -26.71
CA THR A 3 77.86 34.97 -25.76
C THR A 3 76.86 35.81 -24.96
N ARG A 4 77.00 35.88 -23.62
CA ARG A 4 77.42 36.99 -22.77
C ARG A 4 76.58 38.28 -22.78
N GLN A 5 76.04 38.56 -21.66
CA GLN A 5 75.90 39.76 -20.79
C GLN A 5 76.53 41.09 -21.23
N PRO A 6 76.23 42.31 -20.67
CA PRO A 6 76.28 42.61 -19.22
C PRO A 6 75.30 43.69 -18.68
N HIS A 7 75.28 43.82 -17.33
CA HIS A 7 74.84 44.96 -16.54
C HIS A 7 75.67 46.25 -16.74
N PRO A 8 75.15 47.42 -16.24
CA PRO A 8 75.58 47.90 -14.92
C PRO A 8 74.50 48.75 -14.14
N ARG A 9 74.80 48.93 -12.85
CA ARG A 9 74.36 49.82 -11.80
C ARG A 9 74.91 51.23 -11.92
N PRO A 10 74.72 52.14 -10.92
CA PRO A 10 73.73 52.61 -9.96
C PRO A 10 73.64 54.18 -9.90
N LEU A 11 72.84 54.74 -8.94
CA LEU A 11 73.07 55.98 -8.17
C LEU A 11 71.79 56.54 -7.59
N ALA A 12 71.61 56.55 -6.33
CA ALA A 12 71.98 57.50 -5.25
C ALA A 12 70.89 58.53 -4.92
N LEU A 13 70.52 58.47 -3.67
CA LEU A 13 69.59 59.36 -2.87
C LEU A 13 70.02 60.84 -2.88
N PRO A 14 69.19 61.85 -2.49
CA PRO A 14 69.08 62.13 -1.07
C PRO A 14 67.74 62.74 -0.55
N HIS A 15 67.44 62.50 0.72
CA HIS A 15 67.07 63.32 1.85
C HIS A 15 65.81 64.23 1.89
N GLN A 16 65.05 63.97 2.96
CA GLN A 16 64.53 64.87 4.02
C GLN A 16 63.11 65.50 3.83
N GLY A 17 62.31 65.30 4.87
CA GLY A 17 61.20 66.16 5.16
C GLY A 17 60.12 65.52 6.06
N GLY A 18 60.24 65.79 7.34
CA GLY A 18 59.45 65.21 8.44
C GLY A 18 57.96 65.57 8.47
N GLY A 19 57.21 64.73 9.18
CA GLY A 19 55.82 64.96 9.50
C GLY A 19 55.31 63.86 10.40
N ARG A 20 55.31 64.07 11.71
CA ARG A 20 54.65 63.20 12.69
C ARG A 20 53.17 63.21 12.45
N VAL A 21 52.53 62.03 12.28
CA VAL A 21 51.15 61.83 12.65
C VAL A 21 50.95 60.38 13.14
N TRP A 22 50.27 60.29 14.27
CA TRP A 22 49.91 59.18 15.12
C TRP A 22 49.45 57.92 14.42
N GLY A 23 50.03 56.75 14.75
CA GLY A 23 49.59 55.43 14.34
C GLY A 23 48.48 54.86 15.22
N PHE A 24 47.50 54.29 14.64
CA PHE A 24 46.62 53.28 15.23
C PHE A 24 46.84 51.96 14.49
N PRO A 25 47.15 50.87 15.18
CA PRO A 25 47.24 49.58 14.55
C PRO A 25 45.81 48.95 14.42
N TRP A 26 45.33 48.83 13.26
CA TRP A 26 44.11 48.12 12.95
C TRP A 26 44.41 46.62 12.88
N TRP A 27 44.25 45.93 14.02
CA TRP A 27 44.10 44.50 14.04
C TRP A 27 42.65 44.19 13.72
N PHE A 28 42.29 44.02 12.45
CA PHE A 28 41.02 43.42 12.09
C PHE A 28 41.11 41.89 12.35
N SER A 29 40.73 41.50 13.55
CA SER A 29 40.37 40.12 13.86
C SER A 29 39.05 39.83 13.16
N ILE A 30 39.13 39.19 11.99
CA ILE A 30 37.92 38.55 11.36
C ILE A 30 37.54 37.38 12.25
N TRP A 31 36.61 37.62 13.17
CA TRP A 31 35.89 36.55 13.83
C TRP A 31 34.95 35.93 12.82
N LEU A 32 35.37 34.79 12.25
CA LEU A 32 34.49 33.91 11.50
C LEU A 32 33.48 33.29 12.49
N PHE A 33 32.33 33.94 12.66
CA PHE A 33 31.19 33.31 13.34
C PHE A 33 30.74 32.15 12.47
N ILE A 34 31.29 30.95 12.70
CA ILE A 34 30.66 29.70 12.27
C ILE A 34 29.41 29.60 13.10
N SER A 35 28.31 30.09 12.56
CA SER A 35 26.97 29.82 13.07
C SER A 35 26.76 28.30 13.01
N LEU A 36 27.06 27.63 14.12
CA LEU A 36 26.62 26.25 14.33
C LEU A 36 25.09 26.30 14.50
N THR A 37 24.36 26.30 13.38
CA THR A 37 22.94 25.99 13.47
C THR A 37 22.86 24.58 14.07
N PRO A 38 22.21 24.41 15.24
CA PRO A 38 22.00 23.08 15.76
C PRO A 38 21.23 22.32 14.72
N LEU A 39 21.84 21.24 14.19
CA LEU A 39 21.11 20.24 13.43
C LEU A 39 20.01 19.77 14.37
N VAL A 40 18.75 20.21 14.16
CA VAL A 40 17.59 19.67 14.85
C VAL A 40 17.49 18.22 14.35
N VAL A 41 18.20 17.32 15.04
CA VAL A 41 17.95 15.90 14.96
C VAL A 41 16.53 15.79 15.51
N LYS A 42 15.55 15.74 14.62
CA LYS A 42 14.19 15.37 14.94
C LYS A 42 14.33 14.02 15.64
N ASP A 43 14.12 14.03 16.95
CA ASP A 43 14.13 12.81 17.74
C ASP A 43 13.03 11.93 17.13
N LEU A 44 13.44 11.00 16.28
CA LEU A 44 12.55 9.99 15.70
C LEU A 44 12.28 9.02 16.86
N GLY A 45 11.41 9.46 17.78
CA GLY A 45 10.93 8.64 18.87
C GLY A 45 10.51 7.28 18.31
N ALA A 46 10.68 6.23 19.11
CA ALA A 46 10.30 4.88 18.76
C ALA A 46 8.87 4.88 18.18
N ALA A 47 8.74 4.45 16.93
CA ALA A 47 7.42 4.33 16.33
C ALA A 47 6.70 3.14 16.95
N GLN A 48 5.50 3.37 17.48
CA GLN A 48 4.70 2.34 18.13
C GLN A 48 3.28 2.36 17.56
N ILE A 49 2.77 1.19 17.24
CA ILE A 49 1.38 0.99 16.80
C ILE A 49 0.78 -0.21 17.51
N ARG A 50 -0.55 -0.27 17.51
CA ARG A 50 -1.29 -1.51 17.82
C ARG A 50 -1.78 -2.11 16.51
N ASP A 51 -1.47 -3.37 16.26
CA ASP A 51 -1.91 -4.11 15.07
C ASP A 51 -3.35 -4.63 15.18
N ASP A 52 -3.85 -5.36 14.18
CA ASP A 52 -5.22 -5.87 14.18
C ASP A 52 -5.42 -7.13 15.05
N LEU A 53 -4.34 -7.69 15.61
CA LEU A 53 -4.40 -8.69 16.69
C LEU A 53 -4.41 -8.06 18.07
N GLY A 54 -4.28 -6.73 18.16
CA GLY A 54 -4.17 -5.98 19.41
C GLY A 54 -2.76 -6.01 20.01
N GLN A 55 -1.76 -6.50 19.29
CA GLN A 55 -0.37 -6.52 19.72
C GLN A 55 0.30 -5.16 19.50
N GLU A 56 1.18 -4.78 20.41
CA GLU A 56 2.02 -3.59 20.26
C GLU A 56 3.25 -3.93 19.43
N VAL A 57 3.43 -3.21 18.32
CA VAL A 57 4.61 -3.32 17.46
C VAL A 57 5.39 -2.02 17.55
N SER A 58 6.65 -2.11 17.97
CA SER A 58 7.51 -0.96 18.21
C SER A 58 8.81 -1.08 17.42
N LEU A 59 9.22 0.00 16.78
CA LEU A 59 10.48 0.11 16.05
C LEU A 59 11.26 1.31 16.58
N ALA A 60 12.51 1.10 17.02
CA ALA A 60 13.37 2.17 17.50
C ALA A 60 13.81 3.13 16.39
N VAL A 61 13.90 2.63 15.15
CA VAL A 61 14.26 3.37 13.94
C VAL A 61 13.38 2.92 12.77
N PRO A 62 13.20 3.75 11.73
CA PRO A 62 12.45 3.36 10.55
C PRO A 62 13.05 2.11 9.89
N PRO A 63 12.23 1.13 9.48
CA PRO A 63 12.70 -0.15 8.96
C PRO A 63 13.42 0.03 7.63
N GLN A 64 14.49 -0.75 7.43
CA GLN A 64 15.30 -0.76 6.21
C GLN A 64 15.20 -2.08 5.44
N ARG A 65 14.68 -3.12 6.08
CA ARG A 65 14.57 -4.47 5.51
C ARG A 65 13.20 -5.06 5.82
N ILE A 66 12.25 -4.83 4.93
CA ILE A 66 10.85 -5.21 5.14
C ILE A 66 10.53 -6.47 4.35
N VAL A 67 9.94 -7.47 4.98
CA VAL A 67 9.32 -8.61 4.32
C VAL A 67 7.81 -8.41 4.31
N SER A 68 7.21 -8.45 3.12
CA SER A 68 5.76 -8.36 2.97
C SER A 68 5.17 -9.73 2.65
N LEU A 69 4.30 -10.21 3.51
CA LEU A 69 3.63 -11.52 3.37
C LEU A 69 2.19 -11.38 2.83
N TYR A 70 1.85 -10.22 2.22
CA TYR A 70 0.53 -9.99 1.64
C TYR A 70 0.56 -8.93 0.54
N GLY A 71 -0.03 -9.23 -0.61
CA GLY A 71 0.07 -8.38 -1.79
C GLY A 71 -0.48 -6.95 -1.62
N GLY A 72 -1.61 -6.78 -0.92
CA GLY A 72 -2.15 -5.44 -0.62
C GLY A 72 -1.19 -4.60 0.23
N LEU A 73 -0.50 -5.22 1.21
CA LEU A 73 0.52 -4.55 2.02
C LEU A 73 1.77 -4.19 1.19
N THR A 74 2.17 -5.07 0.25
CA THR A 74 3.24 -4.76 -0.71
C THR A 74 2.92 -3.49 -1.50
N GLU A 75 1.69 -3.35 -1.99
CA GLU A 75 1.24 -2.15 -2.70
C GLU A 75 1.25 -0.90 -1.81
N VAL A 76 0.75 -1.01 -0.58
CA VAL A 76 0.77 0.12 0.37
C VAL A 76 2.20 0.56 0.65
N LEU A 77 3.11 -0.37 0.98
CA LEU A 77 4.51 -0.04 1.24
C LEU A 77 5.18 0.63 0.04
N ALA A 78 4.92 0.13 -1.18
CA ALA A 78 5.43 0.75 -2.41
C ALA A 78 4.87 2.18 -2.60
N ALA A 79 3.57 2.38 -2.38
CA ALA A 79 2.92 3.70 -2.45
C ALA A 79 3.44 4.67 -1.38
N LEU A 80 3.88 4.17 -0.22
CA LEU A 80 4.54 4.96 0.82
C LEU A 80 6.01 5.28 0.50
N GLY A 81 6.52 4.88 -0.68
CA GLY A 81 7.90 5.10 -1.11
C GLY A 81 8.92 4.18 -0.44
N LEU A 82 8.52 2.95 -0.09
CA LEU A 82 9.35 1.96 0.58
C LEU A 82 9.65 0.72 -0.29
N ALA A 83 9.46 0.84 -1.61
CA ALA A 83 9.72 -0.28 -2.53
C ALA A 83 11.18 -0.77 -2.46
N ASP A 84 12.14 0.13 -2.26
CA ASP A 84 13.56 -0.14 -2.10
C ASP A 84 13.93 -0.81 -0.74
N LYS A 85 13.02 -0.77 0.24
CA LYS A 85 13.16 -1.41 1.55
C LYS A 85 12.58 -2.83 1.58
N LEU A 86 11.80 -3.20 0.57
CA LEU A 86 11.26 -4.55 0.47
C LEU A 86 12.35 -5.54 0.06
N VAL A 87 12.60 -6.53 0.89
CA VAL A 87 13.65 -7.55 0.67
C VAL A 87 13.09 -8.91 0.27
N ALA A 88 11.78 -9.15 0.49
CA ALA A 88 11.07 -10.33 0.00
C ALA A 88 9.55 -10.10 -0.03
N GLY A 89 8.89 -10.93 -0.83
CA GLY A 89 7.44 -11.03 -0.93
C GLY A 89 6.95 -12.48 -0.98
N ILE A 90 5.66 -12.69 -1.20
CA ILE A 90 5.03 -14.00 -1.29
C ILE A 90 4.94 -14.52 -2.74
N GLN A 91 4.74 -15.83 -2.87
CA GLN A 91 4.41 -16.46 -4.14
C GLN A 91 3.07 -15.93 -4.67
N GLY A 92 3.03 -15.68 -6.00
CA GLY A 92 1.84 -15.13 -6.66
C GLY A 92 1.73 -13.60 -6.61
N ASP A 93 2.57 -12.91 -5.85
CA ASP A 93 2.66 -11.44 -5.89
C ASP A 93 3.70 -11.00 -6.94
N ASN A 94 3.22 -10.60 -8.11
CA ASN A 94 4.07 -10.20 -9.24
C ASN A 94 4.42 -8.70 -9.25
N ARG A 95 3.97 -7.93 -8.26
CA ARG A 95 4.14 -6.47 -8.21
C ARG A 95 5.59 -6.04 -8.09
N LEU A 96 6.39 -6.87 -7.43
CA LEU A 96 7.84 -6.67 -7.30
C LEU A 96 8.54 -7.95 -7.77
N ALA A 97 8.61 -8.13 -9.08
CA ALA A 97 9.01 -9.40 -9.74
C ALA A 97 10.41 -9.89 -9.32
N ASN A 98 11.32 -8.98 -8.97
CA ASN A 98 12.72 -9.29 -8.67
C ASN A 98 12.99 -9.66 -7.20
N LEU A 99 11.97 -9.66 -6.33
CA LEU A 99 12.17 -10.01 -4.93
C LEU A 99 12.12 -11.52 -4.70
N PRO A 100 12.94 -12.06 -3.78
CA PRO A 100 12.84 -13.44 -3.30
C PRO A 100 11.41 -13.76 -2.83
N ARG A 101 10.98 -14.99 -3.06
CA ARG A 101 9.66 -15.48 -2.63
C ARG A 101 9.81 -16.39 -1.42
N VAL A 102 9.27 -15.95 -0.29
CA VAL A 102 9.42 -16.64 1.01
C VAL A 102 8.19 -17.48 1.38
N GLY A 103 7.58 -18.13 0.41
CA GLY A 103 6.38 -18.96 0.60
C GLY A 103 5.08 -18.22 0.26
N THR A 104 3.95 -18.70 0.80
CA THR A 104 2.62 -18.09 0.65
C THR A 104 2.25 -17.31 1.91
N HIS A 105 1.17 -16.52 1.85
CA HIS A 105 0.67 -15.79 3.03
C HIS A 105 0.19 -16.72 4.17
N LEU A 106 -0.22 -17.96 3.86
CA LEU A 106 -0.63 -18.96 4.86
C LEU A 106 0.53 -19.88 5.30
N GLN A 107 1.56 -20.01 4.50
CA GLN A 107 2.72 -20.88 4.73
C GLN A 107 4.02 -20.13 4.39
N PRO A 108 4.39 -19.09 5.16
CA PRO A 108 5.67 -18.41 4.99
C PRO A 108 6.82 -19.31 5.45
N ASN A 109 7.92 -19.26 4.71
CA ASN A 109 9.15 -19.99 5.07
C ASN A 109 9.98 -19.17 6.05
N VAL A 110 9.92 -19.54 7.32
CA VAL A 110 10.56 -18.82 8.44
C VAL A 110 12.08 -18.76 8.27
N GLU A 111 12.74 -19.87 7.87
CA GLU A 111 14.18 -19.91 7.70
C GLU A 111 14.65 -18.95 6.60
N MET A 112 13.94 -18.91 5.47
CA MET A 112 14.25 -17.94 4.40
C MET A 112 14.05 -16.51 4.87
N ILE A 113 13.00 -16.23 5.65
CA ILE A 113 12.73 -14.90 6.18
C ILE A 113 13.86 -14.48 7.12
N LEU A 114 14.24 -15.32 8.08
CA LEU A 114 15.31 -15.03 9.04
C LEU A 114 16.67 -14.84 8.35
N ALA A 115 16.97 -15.61 7.30
CA ALA A 115 18.21 -15.45 6.51
C ALA A 115 18.31 -14.07 5.85
N LEU A 116 17.18 -13.42 5.55
CA LEU A 116 17.12 -12.06 5.01
C LEU A 116 17.33 -10.98 6.06
N LYS A 117 17.39 -11.31 7.35
CA LYS A 117 17.56 -10.39 8.48
C LYS A 117 16.60 -9.19 8.39
N PRO A 118 15.28 -9.41 8.33
CA PRO A 118 14.34 -8.31 8.28
C PRO A 118 14.29 -7.59 9.62
N ASP A 119 14.04 -6.28 9.57
CA ASP A 119 13.75 -5.44 10.74
C ASP A 119 12.24 -5.16 10.89
N LEU A 120 11.44 -5.60 9.92
CA LEU A 120 9.98 -5.63 10.00
C LEU A 120 9.42 -6.71 9.07
N VAL A 121 8.47 -7.48 9.58
CA VAL A 121 7.60 -8.36 8.77
C VAL A 121 6.18 -7.82 8.84
N VAL A 122 5.52 -7.66 7.69
CA VAL A 122 4.09 -7.29 7.63
C VAL A 122 3.29 -8.44 7.05
N GLN A 123 2.19 -8.78 7.71
CA GLN A 123 1.30 -9.88 7.33
C GLN A 123 -0.13 -9.36 7.18
N GLY A 124 -0.84 -9.85 6.16
CA GLY A 124 -2.24 -9.50 5.91
C GLY A 124 -3.16 -10.73 5.89
N GLY A 125 -4.47 -10.46 5.88
CA GLY A 125 -5.52 -11.47 5.76
C GLY A 125 -5.81 -12.24 7.05
N VAL A 126 -6.44 -13.42 6.90
CA VAL A 126 -6.93 -14.26 8.01
C VAL A 126 -5.84 -15.05 8.75
N ALA A 127 -4.63 -14.56 8.78
CA ALA A 127 -3.46 -15.28 9.32
C ALA A 127 -3.40 -15.30 10.86
N LYS A 128 -4.52 -15.13 11.57
CA LYS A 128 -4.57 -15.17 13.04
C LYS A 128 -3.92 -16.46 13.57
N GLY A 129 -2.87 -16.28 14.36
CA GLY A 129 -2.23 -17.37 15.07
C GLY A 129 -1.38 -18.29 14.22
N LEU A 130 -0.91 -17.89 13.03
CA LEU A 130 0.05 -18.67 12.25
C LEU A 130 1.28 -18.99 13.10
N PRO A 131 1.65 -20.26 13.27
CA PRO A 131 2.83 -20.66 14.05
C PRO A 131 4.13 -20.00 13.53
N ALA A 132 4.21 -19.78 12.20
CA ALA A 132 5.33 -19.13 11.56
C ALA A 132 5.57 -17.69 12.07
N LEU A 133 4.51 -16.92 12.31
CA LEU A 133 4.65 -15.53 12.81
C LEU A 133 5.17 -15.53 14.25
N ARG A 134 4.62 -16.40 15.11
CA ARG A 134 5.11 -16.56 16.50
C ARG A 134 6.58 -16.98 16.55
N LYS A 135 7.02 -17.82 15.60
CA LYS A 135 8.44 -18.22 15.52
C LYS A 135 9.31 -17.01 15.14
N LEU A 136 8.87 -16.17 14.21
CA LEU A 136 9.58 -14.92 13.85
C LEU A 136 9.69 -13.96 15.05
N GLU A 137 8.59 -13.78 15.79
CA GLU A 137 8.57 -12.95 17.01
C GLU A 137 9.49 -13.50 18.11
N ALA A 138 9.52 -14.83 18.30
CA ALA A 138 10.43 -15.48 19.25
C ALA A 138 11.91 -15.29 18.89
N GLU A 139 12.24 -15.14 17.61
CA GLU A 139 13.58 -14.79 17.11
C GLU A 139 13.85 -13.26 17.12
N GLY A 140 12.95 -12.47 17.73
CA GLY A 140 13.11 -11.03 17.90
C GLY A 140 12.78 -10.19 16.67
N VAL A 141 12.13 -10.76 15.65
CA VAL A 141 11.71 -10.01 14.45
C VAL A 141 10.36 -9.36 14.72
N PRO A 142 10.23 -8.02 14.61
CA PRO A 142 8.94 -7.34 14.73
C PRO A 142 7.98 -7.79 13.63
N VAL A 143 6.77 -8.20 14.02
CA VAL A 143 5.71 -8.61 13.10
C VAL A 143 4.48 -7.72 13.30
N ALA A 144 3.96 -7.15 12.23
CA ALA A 144 2.73 -6.35 12.25
C ALA A 144 1.64 -7.00 11.39
N MET A 145 0.49 -7.26 12.01
CA MET A 145 -0.67 -7.90 11.39
C MET A 145 -1.74 -6.87 11.00
N PHE A 146 -2.24 -6.99 9.75
CA PHE A 146 -3.31 -6.13 9.25
C PHE A 146 -4.37 -6.94 8.50
N ALA A 147 -5.64 -6.75 8.86
CA ALA A 147 -6.77 -7.45 8.26
C ALA A 147 -7.97 -6.49 8.08
N PRO A 148 -7.85 -5.44 7.25
CA PRO A 148 -8.96 -4.52 7.00
C PRO A 148 -10.07 -5.20 6.20
N HIS A 149 -11.32 -4.99 6.64
CA HIS A 149 -12.53 -5.56 6.04
C HIS A 149 -13.37 -4.51 5.28
N ASP A 150 -12.99 -3.23 5.39
CA ASP A 150 -13.66 -2.09 4.77
C ASP A 150 -12.67 -0.94 4.51
N PHE A 151 -13.11 0.13 3.88
CA PHE A 151 -12.27 1.30 3.62
C PHE A 151 -11.82 2.04 4.90
N PRO A 152 -12.66 2.23 5.94
CA PRO A 152 -12.19 2.79 7.20
C PRO A 152 -11.05 1.99 7.83
N GLY A 153 -11.14 0.68 7.83
CA GLY A 153 -10.08 -0.25 8.28
C GLY A 153 -8.83 -0.15 7.41
N LEU A 154 -9.00 -0.09 6.09
CA LEU A 154 -7.89 0.09 5.13
C LEU A 154 -7.16 1.43 5.38
N PHE A 155 -7.88 2.53 5.56
CA PHE A 155 -7.27 3.83 5.88
C PHE A 155 -6.58 3.83 7.24
N SER A 156 -7.15 3.13 8.25
CA SER A 156 -6.50 2.92 9.54
C SER A 156 -5.19 2.13 9.40
N MET A 157 -5.19 1.06 8.62
CA MET A 157 -3.99 0.28 8.29
C MET A 157 -2.91 1.15 7.63
N ILE A 158 -3.27 1.93 6.61
CA ILE A 158 -2.34 2.82 5.89
C ILE A 158 -1.73 3.85 6.85
N ARG A 159 -2.53 4.48 7.74
CA ARG A 159 -2.02 5.44 8.74
C ARG A 159 -1.04 4.79 9.71
N ARG A 160 -1.40 3.62 10.27
CA ARG A 160 -0.55 2.88 11.21
C ARG A 160 0.75 2.42 10.55
N LEU A 161 0.68 1.92 9.33
CA LEU A 161 1.86 1.52 8.57
C LEU A 161 2.75 2.74 8.26
N GLY A 162 2.15 3.87 7.88
CA GLY A 162 2.86 5.14 7.68
C GLY A 162 3.55 5.63 8.96
N ALA A 163 2.89 5.53 10.11
CA ALA A 163 3.48 5.87 11.41
C ALA A 163 4.65 4.95 11.76
N LEU A 164 4.46 3.63 11.62
CA LEU A 164 5.48 2.63 11.94
C LEU A 164 6.75 2.76 11.07
N THR A 165 6.59 3.23 9.83
CA THR A 165 7.67 3.34 8.85
C THR A 165 8.20 4.77 8.64
N ALA A 166 7.78 5.74 9.48
CA ALA A 166 8.09 7.17 9.34
C ALA A 166 7.68 7.76 7.97
N ARG A 167 6.51 7.34 7.46
CA ARG A 167 5.91 7.79 6.19
C ARG A 167 4.49 8.36 6.38
N SER A 168 4.23 9.03 7.50
CA SER A 168 2.89 9.53 7.85
C SER A 168 2.34 10.53 6.82
N GLU A 169 3.16 11.38 6.24
CA GLU A 169 2.75 12.33 5.20
C GLU A 169 2.35 11.62 3.90
N ALA A 170 3.15 10.64 3.45
CA ALA A 170 2.83 9.83 2.28
C ALA A 170 1.53 9.03 2.51
N ALA A 171 1.34 8.48 3.72
CA ALA A 171 0.12 7.78 4.10
C ALA A 171 -1.11 8.71 4.05
N ALA A 172 -1.00 9.93 4.57
CA ALA A 172 -2.07 10.92 4.51
C ALA A 172 -2.39 11.34 3.06
N SER A 173 -1.38 11.47 2.18
CA SER A 173 -1.58 11.77 0.77
C SER A 173 -2.31 10.64 0.05
N LEU A 174 -1.83 9.41 0.23
CA LEU A 174 -2.46 8.23 -0.36
C LEU A 174 -3.93 8.08 0.05
N ILE A 175 -4.24 8.29 1.33
CA ILE A 175 -5.63 8.23 1.83
C ILE A 175 -6.49 9.30 1.15
N ARG A 176 -6.03 10.55 1.05
CA ARG A 176 -6.78 11.62 0.37
C ARG A 176 -7.05 11.27 -1.09
N GLU A 177 -6.07 10.77 -1.82
CA GLU A 177 -6.23 10.34 -3.22
C GLU A 177 -7.31 9.26 -3.35
N MET A 178 -7.32 8.28 -2.44
CA MET A 178 -8.33 7.22 -2.41
C MET A 178 -9.72 7.77 -2.04
N GLU A 179 -9.81 8.65 -1.04
CA GLU A 179 -11.07 9.31 -0.62
C GLU A 179 -11.66 10.16 -1.74
N ASP A 180 -10.82 10.92 -2.45
CA ASP A 180 -11.24 11.73 -3.60
C ASP A 180 -11.78 10.86 -4.74
N HIS A 181 -11.12 9.73 -5.03
CA HIS A 181 -11.59 8.76 -6.04
C HIS A 181 -12.95 8.17 -5.66
N LEU A 182 -13.10 7.73 -4.41
CA LEU A 182 -14.37 7.21 -3.89
C LEU A 182 -15.47 8.26 -3.93
N ALA A 183 -15.17 9.52 -3.56
CA ALA A 183 -16.12 10.62 -3.60
C ALA A 183 -16.57 10.96 -5.03
N GLN A 184 -15.68 10.88 -6.00
CA GLN A 184 -16.03 11.04 -7.42
C GLN A 184 -17.01 9.98 -7.89
N THR A 185 -16.74 8.70 -7.57
CA THR A 185 -17.65 7.59 -7.88
C THR A 185 -19.00 7.78 -7.19
N ALA A 186 -19.00 8.09 -5.90
CA ALA A 186 -20.23 8.28 -5.13
C ALA A 186 -21.12 9.41 -5.69
N ARG A 187 -20.53 10.52 -6.16
CA ARG A 187 -21.29 11.61 -6.78
C ARG A 187 -22.04 11.16 -8.04
N ARG A 188 -21.42 10.32 -8.88
CA ARG A 188 -22.07 9.78 -10.09
C ARG A 188 -23.24 8.84 -9.77
N LEU A 189 -23.15 8.12 -8.65
CA LEU A 189 -24.17 7.15 -8.23
C LEU A 189 -25.33 7.77 -7.44
N GLN A 190 -25.29 9.07 -7.18
CA GLN A 190 -26.28 9.73 -6.33
C GLN A 190 -27.71 9.58 -6.89
N GLY A 191 -28.61 9.07 -6.06
CA GLY A 191 -30.03 8.89 -6.41
C GLY A 191 -30.33 7.64 -7.22
N LEU A 192 -29.33 6.80 -7.55
CA LEU A 192 -29.56 5.54 -8.25
C LEU A 192 -30.03 4.44 -7.30
N ARG A 193 -30.84 3.53 -7.83
CA ARG A 193 -31.31 2.34 -7.10
C ARG A 193 -30.14 1.34 -6.95
N PRO A 194 -29.89 0.80 -5.75
CA PRO A 194 -28.89 -0.24 -5.58
C PRO A 194 -29.19 -1.50 -6.42
N VAL A 195 -28.15 -2.04 -7.04
CA VAL A 195 -28.22 -3.26 -7.85
C VAL A 195 -27.88 -4.47 -6.99
N ARG A 196 -28.66 -5.54 -7.08
CA ARG A 196 -28.44 -6.79 -6.34
C ARG A 196 -27.28 -7.57 -6.95
N VAL A 197 -26.22 -7.80 -6.17
CA VAL A 197 -24.94 -8.40 -6.61
C VAL A 197 -24.67 -9.69 -5.84
N PHE A 198 -24.29 -10.75 -6.55
CA PHE A 198 -23.63 -11.91 -5.98
C PHE A 198 -22.16 -11.90 -6.39
N PHE A 199 -21.25 -12.08 -5.43
CA PHE A 199 -19.81 -12.15 -5.68
C PHE A 199 -19.29 -13.55 -5.37
N GLU A 200 -18.92 -14.28 -6.44
CA GLU A 200 -18.32 -15.61 -6.38
C GLU A 200 -16.80 -15.49 -6.19
N VAL A 201 -16.31 -16.03 -5.08
CA VAL A 201 -14.88 -16.18 -4.81
C VAL A 201 -14.33 -17.46 -5.46
N ARG A 202 -15.14 -18.54 -5.48
CA ARG A 202 -14.77 -19.82 -6.11
C ARG A 202 -16.01 -20.69 -6.32
N TYR A 203 -16.14 -21.26 -7.52
CA TYR A 203 -17.32 -22.02 -7.92
C TYR A 203 -17.45 -23.39 -7.25
N LEU A 204 -16.42 -24.22 -7.27
CA LEU A 204 -16.53 -25.67 -6.94
C LEU A 204 -17.22 -25.98 -5.60
N ASN A 205 -17.20 -25.05 -4.67
CA ASN A 205 -17.93 -25.13 -3.40
C ASN A 205 -18.79 -23.89 -3.14
N LEU A 206 -19.09 -23.15 -4.19
CA LEU A 206 -19.85 -21.90 -4.21
C LEU A 206 -19.45 -20.97 -3.04
N LEU A 207 -18.13 -20.73 -2.91
CA LEU A 207 -17.60 -19.81 -1.91
C LEU A 207 -17.89 -18.38 -2.36
N ALA A 208 -18.54 -17.61 -1.51
CA ALA A 208 -18.97 -16.25 -1.79
C ALA A 208 -18.41 -15.26 -0.77
N ALA A 209 -18.31 -13.99 -1.17
CA ALA A 209 -17.99 -12.91 -0.27
C ALA A 209 -19.19 -12.52 0.59
N GLY A 210 -19.05 -12.59 1.90
CA GLY A 210 -20.06 -12.18 2.86
C GLY A 210 -19.94 -10.72 3.28
N ARG A 211 -20.84 -10.27 4.19
CA ARG A 211 -20.90 -8.87 4.67
C ARG A 211 -19.66 -8.41 5.44
N GLY A 212 -18.90 -9.34 6.02
CA GLY A 212 -17.66 -9.03 6.74
C GLY A 212 -16.42 -8.88 5.84
N SER A 213 -16.57 -8.77 4.52
CA SER A 213 -15.45 -8.69 3.58
C SER A 213 -15.27 -7.29 3.00
N MET A 214 -14.04 -6.97 2.60
CA MET A 214 -13.73 -5.78 1.79
C MET A 214 -14.55 -5.73 0.50
N VAL A 215 -14.83 -6.89 -0.11
CA VAL A 215 -15.67 -7.01 -1.30
C VAL A 215 -17.08 -6.46 -1.05
N ASN A 216 -17.64 -6.70 0.12
CA ASN A 216 -18.95 -6.15 0.48
C ASN A 216 -18.95 -4.61 0.54
N ASP A 217 -17.89 -4.00 1.09
CA ASP A 217 -17.77 -2.53 1.12
C ASP A 217 -17.57 -1.97 -0.31
N ILE A 218 -16.79 -2.68 -1.15
CA ILE A 218 -16.67 -2.35 -2.59
C ILE A 218 -18.04 -2.40 -3.28
N ILE A 219 -18.82 -3.47 -3.11
CA ILE A 219 -20.17 -3.61 -3.69
C ILE A 219 -21.06 -2.44 -3.26
N THR A 220 -21.08 -2.14 -1.96
CA THR A 220 -21.93 -1.08 -1.40
C THR A 220 -21.55 0.28 -1.96
N ARG A 221 -20.27 0.60 -2.01
CA ARG A 221 -19.76 1.88 -2.55
C ARG A 221 -19.91 2.00 -4.07
N ALA A 222 -19.98 0.87 -4.76
CA ALA A 222 -20.26 0.82 -6.19
C ALA A 222 -21.75 0.95 -6.54
N GLY A 223 -22.62 1.23 -5.57
CA GLY A 223 -24.07 1.32 -5.77
C GLY A 223 -24.76 -0.03 -5.88
N GLY A 224 -24.16 -1.07 -5.30
CA GLY A 224 -24.74 -2.41 -5.22
C GLY A 224 -25.23 -2.76 -3.82
N VAL A 225 -25.94 -3.88 -3.71
CA VAL A 225 -26.26 -4.58 -2.46
C VAL A 225 -25.86 -6.05 -2.59
N ASN A 226 -25.01 -6.51 -1.68
CA ASN A 226 -24.60 -7.91 -1.64
C ASN A 226 -25.77 -8.79 -1.21
N VAL A 227 -26.14 -9.80 -2.04
CA VAL A 227 -27.21 -10.74 -1.72
C VAL A 227 -26.80 -11.80 -0.69
N VAL A 228 -25.49 -11.89 -0.38
CA VAL A 228 -24.95 -12.79 0.63
C VAL A 228 -24.95 -12.08 1.98
N GLU A 229 -25.90 -12.47 2.86
CA GLU A 229 -26.13 -11.80 4.14
C GLU A 229 -25.25 -12.28 5.30
N SER A 230 -24.44 -13.32 5.07
CA SER A 230 -23.52 -13.85 6.09
C SER A 230 -22.60 -12.76 6.64
N PRO A 231 -22.45 -12.64 7.98
CA PRO A 231 -21.54 -11.68 8.59
C PRO A 231 -20.06 -12.07 8.45
N GLN A 232 -19.77 -13.26 7.96
CA GLN A 232 -18.40 -13.75 7.72
C GLN A 232 -17.79 -13.04 6.52
N GLU A 233 -16.45 -13.03 6.46
CA GLU A 233 -15.71 -12.55 5.27
C GLU A 233 -15.98 -13.44 4.06
N LEU A 234 -15.84 -14.75 4.25
CA LEU A 234 -16.11 -15.78 3.24
C LEU A 234 -17.11 -16.80 3.79
N THR A 235 -18.05 -17.19 2.95
CA THR A 235 -19.05 -18.19 3.32
C THR A 235 -19.34 -19.13 2.16
N ARG A 236 -19.61 -20.40 2.47
CA ARG A 236 -20.22 -21.30 1.49
C ARG A 236 -21.65 -20.90 1.29
N PHE A 237 -22.05 -20.73 0.04
CA PHE A 237 -23.40 -20.37 -0.31
C PHE A 237 -24.10 -21.57 -0.95
N ASP A 238 -25.39 -21.70 -0.73
CA ASP A 238 -26.17 -22.76 -1.26
C ASP A 238 -26.72 -22.39 -2.66
N LEU A 239 -26.77 -23.34 -3.61
CA LEU A 239 -27.28 -23.08 -4.96
C LEU A 239 -28.77 -22.74 -4.95
N GLU A 240 -29.56 -23.39 -4.11
CA GLU A 240 -31.00 -23.10 -3.99
C GLU A 240 -31.20 -21.69 -3.43
N ALA A 241 -30.42 -21.31 -2.40
CA ALA A 241 -30.41 -19.95 -1.87
C ALA A 241 -29.97 -18.91 -2.91
N LEU A 242 -29.00 -19.24 -3.79
CA LEU A 242 -28.58 -18.38 -4.89
C LEU A 242 -29.71 -18.18 -5.93
N LEU A 243 -30.39 -19.27 -6.31
CA LEU A 243 -31.53 -19.21 -7.24
C LEU A 243 -32.68 -18.39 -6.63
N HIS A 244 -32.93 -18.53 -5.35
CA HIS A 244 -33.94 -17.73 -4.64
C HIS A 244 -33.54 -16.25 -4.53
N ALA A 245 -32.27 -15.97 -4.26
CA ALA A 245 -31.74 -14.59 -4.18
C ALA A 245 -31.79 -13.90 -5.54
N ASP A 246 -31.67 -14.62 -6.63
CA ASP A 246 -31.76 -14.18 -8.04
C ASP A 246 -31.11 -12.81 -8.27
N PRO A 247 -29.75 -12.69 -8.20
CA PRO A 247 -29.04 -11.44 -8.32
C PRO A 247 -29.21 -10.81 -9.71
N GLU A 248 -29.13 -9.49 -9.78
CA GLU A 248 -29.16 -8.73 -11.06
C GLU A 248 -27.81 -8.75 -11.76
N VAL A 249 -26.73 -8.87 -10.98
CA VAL A 249 -25.35 -8.97 -11.47
C VAL A 249 -24.64 -10.12 -10.75
N TYR A 250 -23.90 -10.89 -11.52
CA TYR A 250 -23.04 -11.97 -11.02
C TYR A 250 -21.59 -11.61 -11.26
N VAL A 251 -20.79 -11.51 -10.19
CA VAL A 251 -19.35 -11.21 -10.27
C VAL A 251 -18.57 -12.49 -9.99
N ILE A 252 -17.60 -12.80 -10.83
CA ILE A 252 -16.71 -13.95 -10.69
C ILE A 252 -15.29 -13.46 -10.48
N GLN A 253 -14.69 -13.85 -9.37
CA GLN A 253 -13.29 -13.58 -9.11
C GLN A 253 -12.39 -14.55 -9.89
N GLN A 254 -11.29 -14.04 -10.46
CA GLN A 254 -10.21 -14.83 -11.04
C GLN A 254 -8.89 -14.48 -10.37
N GLY A 255 -8.15 -15.50 -9.92
CA GLY A 255 -6.86 -15.34 -9.26
C GLY A 255 -6.41 -16.61 -8.54
N PRO A 256 -5.49 -16.53 -7.59
CA PRO A 256 -4.96 -17.68 -6.85
C PRO A 256 -6.01 -18.60 -6.23
N MET A 257 -7.12 -18.06 -5.74
CA MET A 257 -8.23 -18.85 -5.17
C MET A 257 -9.14 -19.46 -6.24
N ASN A 258 -9.20 -18.90 -7.44
CA ASN A 258 -10.05 -19.32 -8.55
C ASN A 258 -9.29 -19.15 -9.87
N LYS A 259 -8.26 -19.96 -10.10
CA LYS A 259 -7.29 -19.80 -11.20
C LYS A 259 -7.93 -19.89 -12.59
N SER A 260 -8.92 -20.77 -12.76
CA SER A 260 -9.60 -21.02 -14.03
C SER A 260 -11.07 -21.18 -13.73
N PRO A 261 -11.81 -20.06 -13.55
CA PRO A 261 -13.24 -20.15 -13.30
C PRO A 261 -13.94 -20.84 -14.47
N GLU A 262 -14.77 -21.80 -14.12
CA GLU A 262 -15.60 -22.48 -15.12
C GLU A 262 -16.60 -21.49 -15.73
N ASP A 263 -16.84 -21.63 -17.04
CA ASP A 263 -17.82 -20.79 -17.72
C ASP A 263 -19.20 -20.91 -17.09
N ILE A 264 -19.71 -19.81 -16.56
CA ILE A 264 -21.00 -19.75 -15.86
C ILE A 264 -22.18 -20.21 -16.76
N TYR A 265 -22.06 -20.00 -18.08
CA TYR A 265 -23.11 -20.36 -19.02
C TYR A 265 -23.22 -21.87 -19.24
N SER A 266 -22.18 -22.65 -18.92
CA SER A 266 -22.14 -24.10 -18.98
C SER A 266 -22.56 -24.78 -17.68
N ARG A 267 -22.63 -24.03 -16.56
CA ARG A 267 -22.92 -24.60 -15.23
C ARG A 267 -24.39 -25.04 -15.09
N PRO A 268 -24.67 -26.21 -14.50
CA PRO A 268 -26.04 -26.67 -14.26
C PRO A 268 -26.85 -25.64 -13.45
N TYR A 269 -28.07 -25.36 -13.89
CA TYR A 269 -29.03 -24.45 -13.25
C TYR A 269 -28.70 -22.96 -13.27
N PHE A 270 -27.46 -22.54 -13.54
CA PHE A 270 -27.07 -21.13 -13.54
C PHE A 270 -27.76 -20.31 -14.63
N LYS A 271 -28.13 -20.94 -15.74
CA LYS A 271 -28.93 -20.32 -16.82
C LYS A 271 -30.28 -19.77 -16.33
N GLU A 272 -30.77 -20.21 -15.17
CA GLU A 272 -32.03 -19.71 -14.59
C GLU A 272 -31.86 -18.36 -13.90
N LEU A 273 -30.67 -18.01 -13.48
CA LEU A 273 -30.37 -16.72 -12.84
C LEU A 273 -30.61 -15.54 -13.79
N ARG A 274 -31.28 -14.51 -13.30
CA ARG A 274 -31.54 -13.27 -14.04
C ARG A 274 -30.25 -12.63 -14.56
N ALA A 275 -29.19 -12.59 -13.76
CA ALA A 275 -27.87 -12.07 -14.16
C ALA A 275 -27.32 -12.81 -15.39
N VAL A 276 -27.43 -14.15 -15.43
CA VAL A 276 -26.93 -14.98 -16.53
C VAL A 276 -27.79 -14.82 -17.78
N LYS A 277 -29.12 -14.82 -17.65
CA LYS A 277 -30.07 -14.56 -18.76
C LYS A 277 -29.83 -13.18 -19.39
N ALA A 278 -29.56 -12.18 -18.58
CA ALA A 278 -29.32 -10.81 -19.02
C ALA A 278 -27.85 -10.55 -19.45
N ARG A 279 -26.97 -11.56 -19.41
CA ARG A 279 -25.52 -11.46 -19.66
C ARG A 279 -24.82 -10.40 -18.77
N ARG A 280 -25.34 -10.15 -17.58
CA ARG A 280 -24.76 -9.27 -16.58
C ARG A 280 -23.82 -10.04 -15.66
N VAL A 281 -22.76 -10.59 -16.25
CA VAL A 281 -21.71 -11.35 -15.58
C VAL A 281 -20.39 -10.60 -15.76
N LEU A 282 -19.69 -10.32 -14.64
CA LEU A 282 -18.42 -9.60 -14.63
C LEU A 282 -17.32 -10.51 -14.09
N LEU A 283 -16.25 -10.70 -14.85
CA LEU A 283 -15.03 -11.35 -14.40
C LEU A 283 -14.08 -10.28 -13.86
N VAL A 284 -13.54 -10.48 -12.63
CA VAL A 284 -12.69 -9.51 -11.94
C VAL A 284 -11.40 -10.14 -11.42
N ASP A 285 -10.35 -9.33 -11.29
CA ASP A 285 -9.08 -9.75 -10.71
C ASP A 285 -9.16 -9.86 -9.17
N GLU A 286 -8.75 -11.01 -8.63
CA GLU A 286 -8.72 -11.27 -7.18
C GLU A 286 -7.86 -10.24 -6.44
N GLY A 287 -6.69 -9.91 -7.00
CA GLY A 287 -5.76 -8.96 -6.38
C GLY A 287 -6.30 -7.54 -6.30
N LEU A 288 -7.26 -7.19 -7.17
CA LEU A 288 -7.90 -5.88 -7.16
C LEU A 288 -9.08 -5.82 -6.17
N PHE A 289 -9.91 -6.88 -6.13
CA PHE A 289 -11.15 -6.88 -5.35
C PHE A 289 -11.01 -7.45 -3.95
N SER A 290 -10.19 -8.49 -3.77
CA SER A 290 -10.09 -9.25 -2.51
C SER A 290 -8.83 -9.00 -1.70
N HIS A 291 -7.89 -8.21 -2.22
CA HIS A 291 -6.69 -7.81 -1.48
C HIS A 291 -6.75 -6.31 -1.14
N PRO A 292 -7.19 -5.93 0.09
CA PRO A 292 -7.26 -4.54 0.49
C PRO A 292 -5.95 -3.78 0.27
N GLY A 293 -5.99 -2.71 -0.50
CA GLY A 293 -4.81 -1.93 -0.89
C GLY A 293 -5.17 -0.63 -1.62
N PRO A 294 -4.18 0.13 -2.11
CA PRO A 294 -4.41 1.41 -2.77
C PRO A 294 -5.37 1.33 -3.96
N ARG A 295 -5.36 0.21 -4.69
CA ARG A 295 -6.20 0.00 -5.87
C ARG A 295 -7.66 -0.35 -5.55
N SER A 296 -8.03 -0.56 -4.28
CA SER A 296 -9.41 -0.89 -3.91
C SER A 296 -10.42 0.20 -4.30
N ALA A 297 -10.00 1.48 -4.36
CA ALA A 297 -10.86 2.55 -4.87
C ALA A 297 -11.17 2.37 -6.37
N ALA A 298 -10.21 1.89 -7.16
CA ALA A 298 -10.43 1.58 -8.59
C ALA A 298 -11.36 0.35 -8.76
N ALA A 299 -11.33 -0.63 -7.84
CA ALA A 299 -12.31 -1.72 -7.85
C ALA A 299 -13.75 -1.21 -7.67
N VAL A 300 -13.95 -0.22 -6.78
CA VAL A 300 -15.27 0.43 -6.61
C VAL A 300 -15.72 1.08 -7.92
N GLU A 301 -14.86 1.84 -8.58
CA GLU A 301 -15.21 2.49 -9.85
C GLU A 301 -15.47 1.46 -10.95
N GLN A 302 -14.63 0.43 -11.08
CA GLN A 302 -14.83 -0.63 -12.08
C GLN A 302 -16.18 -1.31 -11.90
N LEU A 303 -16.54 -1.67 -10.68
CA LEU A 303 -17.83 -2.29 -10.39
C LEU A 303 -18.98 -1.30 -10.63
N ALA A 304 -18.86 -0.05 -10.19
CA ALA A 304 -19.87 0.97 -10.40
C ALA A 304 -20.19 1.20 -11.89
N ARG A 305 -19.16 1.24 -12.74
CA ARG A 305 -19.33 1.32 -14.21
C ARG A 305 -20.12 0.16 -14.78
N PHE A 306 -19.94 -1.05 -14.22
CA PHE A 306 -20.66 -2.23 -14.66
C PHE A 306 -22.10 -2.29 -14.11
N LEU A 307 -22.30 -1.84 -12.88
CA LEU A 307 -23.63 -1.81 -12.24
C LEU A 307 -24.54 -0.75 -12.88
N HIS A 308 -23.99 0.41 -13.18
CA HIS A 308 -24.69 1.63 -13.58
C HIS A 308 -24.03 2.27 -14.82
N PRO A 309 -23.98 1.59 -15.99
CA PRO A 309 -23.30 2.09 -17.17
C PRO A 309 -23.88 3.45 -17.65
N GLU A 310 -25.17 3.70 -17.39
CA GLU A 310 -25.89 4.89 -17.81
C GLU A 310 -25.33 6.23 -17.32
N VAL A 311 -24.61 6.22 -16.17
CA VAL A 311 -23.99 7.46 -15.62
C VAL A 311 -22.52 7.63 -16.01
N TRP A 312 -21.99 6.73 -16.84
CA TRP A 312 -20.62 6.74 -17.33
C TRP A 312 -20.52 6.97 -18.84
N GLU A 313 -21.64 6.88 -19.55
CA GLU A 313 -21.72 7.29 -20.94
C GLU A 313 -21.68 8.82 -20.98
N ASP A 314 -20.49 9.39 -21.21
CA ASP A 314 -20.38 10.80 -21.53
C ASP A 314 -21.24 11.03 -22.77
N HIS A 315 -22.21 11.93 -22.68
CA HIS A 315 -23.06 12.34 -23.81
C HIS A 315 -22.13 12.74 -24.95
N LYS A 316 -22.07 11.88 -26.01
CA LYS A 316 -21.40 12.17 -27.26
C LYS A 316 -22.07 13.29 -27.98
#